data_ae9847c1c94741131f9b8a9e01b75d73
#
_entry.id   ae9847c1c94741131f9b8a9e01b75d73
#
_cell.length_a   1.000
_cell.length_b   1.000
_cell.length_c   1.000
_cell.angle_alpha   90.00
_cell.angle_beta   90.00
_cell.angle_gamma   90.00
#
_symmetry.space_group_name_H-M   'P 1'
#
loop_
_entity.id
_entity.type
_entity.pdbx_description
1 polymer ?
#
loop_
_entity_poly.entity_id
_entity_poly.type
_entity_poly.pdbx_seq_one_letter_code
_entity_poly.pdbx_strand_id
1 'polypeptide(L)'
;MKKLFLTISFSFILFLVGCASHPVVHPGTLKKNEQVWGYALAAENIFPVVWFRKGLDQNTELGYRLGLPIYGTGIDLSRVVMRKENAWDVMNFAWSYNPNRNFDITYYRFKEKTGGLFSKMMKKKKSSSSVSWKGTRFMLIPEGITPDNKSSMRVGFLRGGKISEKFGYEIGYYHDFNSMPLSKVFDSK
;
A
#
# COMPACT_ATOMS: atom_id res chain seq x y z
N MET A 1 -3.66 -24.16 -29.85
CA MET A 1 -3.30 -24.10 -28.42
C MET A 1 -2.04 -23.30 -28.14
N LYS A 2 -0.87 -23.56 -28.79
CA LYS A 2 0.38 -22.81 -28.56
C LYS A 2 0.25 -21.29 -28.78
N LYS A 3 -0.43 -20.84 -29.85
CA LYS A 3 -0.62 -19.40 -30.12
C LYS A 3 -1.49 -18.71 -29.06
N LEU A 4 -2.56 -19.36 -28.57
CA LEU A 4 -3.41 -18.83 -27.52
C LEU A 4 -2.64 -18.68 -26.20
N PHE A 5 -1.82 -19.67 -25.85
CA PHE A 5 -0.99 -19.63 -24.65
C PHE A 5 0.05 -18.49 -24.73
N LEU A 6 0.67 -18.31 -25.92
CA LEU A 6 1.63 -17.23 -26.15
C LEU A 6 0.96 -15.85 -26.04
N THR A 7 -0.24 -15.69 -26.59
CA THR A 7 -0.99 -14.43 -26.53
C THR A 7 -1.42 -14.10 -25.09
N ILE A 8 -1.88 -15.10 -24.32
CA ILE A 8 -2.24 -14.92 -22.92
C ILE A 8 -1.00 -14.57 -22.09
N SER A 9 0.13 -15.28 -22.29
CA SER A 9 1.38 -14.96 -21.61
C SER A 9 1.90 -13.58 -21.96
N PHE A 10 1.82 -13.15 -23.22
CA PHE A 10 2.26 -11.84 -23.65
C PHE A 10 1.35 -10.72 -23.10
N SER A 11 0.01 -10.91 -23.10
CA SER A 11 -0.92 -10.00 -22.45
C SER A 11 -0.65 -9.89 -20.95
N PHE A 12 -0.33 -10.99 -20.29
CA PHE A 12 -0.03 -11.01 -18.86
C PHE A 12 1.25 -10.25 -18.53
N ILE A 13 2.29 -10.37 -19.37
CA ILE A 13 3.54 -9.61 -19.25
C ILE A 13 3.30 -8.10 -19.43
N LEU A 14 2.42 -7.70 -20.35
CA LEU A 14 2.08 -6.29 -20.57
C LEU A 14 1.35 -5.66 -19.37
N PHE A 15 0.55 -6.43 -18.62
CA PHE A 15 -0.06 -5.96 -17.37
C PHE A 15 0.95 -5.71 -16.26
N LEU A 16 2.12 -6.35 -16.30
CA LEU A 16 3.17 -6.21 -15.28
C LEU A 16 4.00 -4.93 -15.43
N VAL A 17 4.06 -4.35 -16.62
CA VAL A 17 4.97 -3.21 -16.90
C VAL A 17 4.45 -1.88 -16.34
N GLY A 18 3.15 -1.79 -16.04
CA GLY A 18 2.51 -0.55 -15.58
C GLY A 18 2.36 -0.40 -14.07
N CYS A 19 2.71 -1.40 -13.26
CA CYS A 19 2.46 -1.38 -11.82
C CYS A 19 3.60 -0.69 -11.07
N ALA A 20 3.26 0.24 -10.18
CA ALA A 20 4.17 0.85 -9.24
C ALA A 20 4.01 0.18 -7.87
N SER A 21 5.11 -0.27 -7.29
CA SER A 21 5.12 -0.86 -5.97
C SER A 21 4.90 0.20 -4.89
N HIS A 22 4.23 -0.15 -3.80
CA HIS A 22 3.95 0.75 -2.68
C HIS A 22 4.19 0.04 -1.33
N PRO A 23 4.40 0.80 -0.25
CA PRO A 23 4.66 0.23 1.07
C PRO A 23 3.46 -0.54 1.61
N VAL A 24 3.74 -1.60 2.34
CA VAL A 24 2.72 -2.36 3.06
C VAL A 24 2.32 -1.61 4.33
N VAL A 25 1.03 -1.46 4.53
CA VAL A 25 0.49 -0.81 5.73
C VAL A 25 0.75 -1.66 6.97
N HIS A 26 1.33 -1.04 8.00
CA HIS A 26 1.39 -1.59 9.34
C HIS A 26 0.52 -0.72 10.27
N PRO A 27 -0.62 -1.22 10.74
CA PRO A 27 -1.55 -0.42 11.53
C PRO A 27 -1.17 -0.30 13.02
N GLY A 28 -0.10 -0.94 13.43
CA GLY A 28 0.47 -0.84 14.78
C GLY A 28 1.44 0.32 14.91
N THR A 29 1.88 0.57 16.14
CA THR A 29 3.05 1.40 16.45
C THR A 29 4.03 0.54 17.22
N LEU A 30 5.22 0.36 16.68
CA LEU A 30 6.26 -0.44 17.31
C LEU A 30 6.96 0.37 18.40
N LYS A 31 7.34 -0.30 19.48
CA LYS A 31 8.21 0.28 20.48
C LYS A 31 9.62 0.36 19.93
N LYS A 32 10.48 1.17 20.55
CA LYS A 32 11.91 1.25 20.19
C LYS A 32 12.54 -0.15 20.19
N ASN A 33 13.22 -0.49 19.10
CA ASN A 33 13.87 -1.79 18.84
C ASN A 33 12.92 -2.98 18.68
N GLU A 34 11.61 -2.81 18.80
CA GLU A 34 10.64 -3.85 18.46
C GLU A 34 10.69 -4.11 16.95
N GLN A 35 10.60 -5.38 16.57
CA GLN A 35 10.64 -5.82 15.18
C GLN A 35 9.42 -6.67 14.87
N VAL A 36 8.92 -6.51 13.67
CA VAL A 36 7.81 -7.31 13.14
C VAL A 36 8.06 -7.58 11.66
N TRP A 37 7.63 -8.72 11.22
CA TRP A 37 7.70 -9.11 9.82
C TRP A 37 6.41 -9.78 9.36
N GLY A 38 6.22 -9.84 8.08
CA GLY A 38 5.08 -10.49 7.47
C GLY A 38 5.21 -10.58 5.97
N TYR A 39 4.14 -11.00 5.33
CA TYR A 39 4.04 -11.02 3.88
C TYR A 39 2.77 -10.30 3.44
N ALA A 40 2.78 -9.80 2.22
CA ALA A 40 1.64 -9.15 1.59
C ALA A 40 1.44 -9.71 0.18
N LEU A 41 0.18 -9.89 -0.19
CA LEU A 41 -0.24 -10.20 -1.55
C LEU A 41 -1.03 -9.02 -2.06
N ALA A 42 -0.71 -8.55 -3.26
CA ALA A 42 -1.44 -7.48 -3.91
C ALA A 42 -1.81 -7.89 -5.33
N ALA A 43 -2.94 -7.41 -5.83
CA ALA A 43 -3.33 -7.66 -7.21
C ALA A 43 -2.33 -7.10 -8.23
N GLU A 44 -1.60 -6.06 -7.83
CA GLU A 44 -0.53 -5.43 -8.62
C GLU A 44 0.79 -6.22 -8.61
N ASN A 45 1.00 -7.02 -7.57
CA ASN A 45 2.18 -7.87 -7.40
C ASN A 45 1.72 -9.33 -7.41
N ILE A 46 1.97 -10.03 -8.50
CA ILE A 46 1.62 -11.46 -8.64
C ILE A 46 2.35 -12.31 -7.60
N PHE A 47 3.53 -11.87 -7.18
CA PHE A 47 4.35 -12.56 -6.19
C PHE A 47 4.20 -11.92 -4.81
N PRO A 48 4.28 -12.73 -3.74
CA PRO A 48 4.25 -12.20 -2.39
C PRO A 48 5.46 -11.29 -2.11
N VAL A 49 5.19 -10.23 -1.38
CA VAL A 49 6.21 -9.32 -0.86
C VAL A 49 6.41 -9.64 0.62
N VAL A 50 7.64 -9.94 1.02
CA VAL A 50 8.03 -10.07 2.43
C VAL A 50 8.42 -8.68 2.93
N TRP A 51 7.93 -8.32 4.10
CA TRP A 51 8.22 -7.02 4.70
C TRP A 51 8.69 -7.17 6.14
N PHE A 52 9.54 -6.23 6.53
CA PHE A 52 10.07 -6.08 7.88
C PHE A 52 9.86 -4.65 8.35
N ARG A 53 9.59 -4.49 9.64
CA ARG A 53 9.52 -3.19 10.29
C ARG A 53 10.26 -3.21 11.61
N LYS A 54 10.93 -2.08 11.92
CA LYS A 54 11.64 -1.86 13.16
C LYS A 54 11.25 -0.51 13.74
N GLY A 55 10.85 -0.48 15.00
CA GLY A 55 10.64 0.75 15.73
C GLY A 55 11.99 1.43 16.03
N LEU A 56 12.14 2.68 15.58
CA LEU A 56 13.31 3.51 15.87
C LEU A 56 13.14 4.26 17.19
N ASP A 57 11.93 4.77 17.40
CA ASP A 57 11.48 5.40 18.63
C ASP A 57 10.00 5.10 18.87
N GLN A 58 9.32 5.81 19.80
CA GLN A 58 7.91 5.59 20.13
C GLN A 58 6.94 6.01 19.02
N ASN A 59 7.41 6.78 18.04
CA ASN A 59 6.56 7.35 16.99
C ASN A 59 7.09 7.06 15.57
N THR A 60 8.27 6.49 15.43
CA THR A 60 8.95 6.33 14.14
C THR A 60 9.32 4.88 13.89
N GLU A 61 8.98 4.38 12.73
CA GLU A 61 9.28 3.03 12.27
C GLU A 61 9.99 3.07 10.92
N LEU A 62 11.01 2.24 10.77
CA LEU A 62 11.65 1.95 9.50
C LEU A 62 11.07 0.66 8.93
N GLY A 63 10.60 0.71 7.70
CA GLY A 63 10.11 -0.43 6.95
C GLY A 63 11.07 -0.81 5.83
N TYR A 64 11.16 -2.10 5.59
CA TYR A 64 11.87 -2.68 4.46
C TYR A 64 10.99 -3.77 3.85
N ARG A 65 10.92 -3.82 2.53
CA ARG A 65 10.19 -4.86 1.81
C ARG A 65 11.02 -5.45 0.69
N LEU A 66 10.88 -6.75 0.51
CA LEU A 66 11.53 -7.53 -0.54
C LEU A 66 10.47 -8.31 -1.30
N GLY A 67 10.33 -8.01 -2.58
CA GLY A 67 9.48 -8.76 -3.49
C GLY A 67 10.26 -9.85 -4.23
N LEU A 68 9.59 -10.94 -4.57
CA LEU A 68 10.15 -12.04 -5.34
C LEU A 68 9.61 -12.00 -6.78
N PRO A 69 10.44 -12.16 -7.79
CA PRO A 69 11.91 -12.14 -7.87
C PRO A 69 12.49 -10.72 -7.96
N ILE A 70 12.51 -9.97 -6.88
CA ILE A 70 12.93 -8.55 -6.76
C ILE A 70 11.77 -7.56 -7.03
N TYR A 71 10.59 -7.98 -7.38
CA TYR A 71 9.45 -7.13 -7.68
C TYR A 71 8.79 -6.60 -6.39
N GLY A 72 8.70 -5.28 -6.23
CA GLY A 72 8.10 -4.67 -5.05
C GLY A 72 9.08 -4.38 -3.91
N THR A 73 10.41 -4.38 -4.21
CA THR A 73 11.45 -4.05 -3.23
C THR A 73 11.47 -2.54 -2.95
N GLY A 74 11.64 -2.18 -1.69
CA GLY A 74 11.72 -0.79 -1.27
C GLY A 74 11.90 -0.62 0.22
N ILE A 75 12.06 0.64 0.62
CA ILE A 75 12.17 1.07 2.01
C ILE A 75 11.13 2.13 2.31
N ASP A 76 10.72 2.23 3.55
CA ASP A 76 9.82 3.29 3.98
C ASP A 76 10.07 3.71 5.43
N LEU A 77 9.77 4.96 5.71
CA LEU A 77 9.79 5.55 7.03
C LEU A 77 8.38 5.99 7.40
N SER A 78 7.84 5.46 8.46
CA SER A 78 6.54 5.85 9.01
C SER A 78 6.71 6.62 10.30
N ARG A 79 5.99 7.74 10.44
CA ARG A 79 5.99 8.55 11.66
C ARG A 79 4.57 8.89 12.09
N VAL A 80 4.27 8.62 13.36
CA VAL A 80 3.03 9.08 13.99
C VAL A 80 3.13 10.59 14.17
N VAL A 81 2.24 11.33 13.50
CA VAL A 81 2.19 12.80 13.56
C VAL A 81 1.13 13.32 14.52
N MET A 82 0.11 12.52 14.82
CA MET A 82 -0.92 12.85 15.79
C MET A 82 -1.43 11.57 16.46
N ARG A 83 -1.68 11.64 17.77
CA ARG A 83 -2.29 10.55 18.54
C ARG A 83 -3.46 11.08 19.39
N LYS A 84 -4.57 10.38 19.29
CA LYS A 84 -5.77 10.56 20.13
C LYS A 84 -6.09 9.22 20.78
N GLU A 85 -7.01 9.21 21.73
CA GLU A 85 -7.37 8.03 22.51
C GLU A 85 -7.62 6.77 21.67
N ASN A 86 -8.44 6.87 20.60
CA ASN A 86 -8.81 5.74 19.74
C ASN A 86 -8.46 5.97 18.25
N ALA A 87 -7.55 6.90 17.97
CA ALA A 87 -7.13 7.20 16.60
C ALA A 87 -5.71 7.75 16.57
N TRP A 88 -4.99 7.46 15.51
CA TRP A 88 -3.68 8.06 15.26
C TRP A 88 -3.46 8.30 13.77
N ASP A 89 -2.72 9.34 13.47
CA ASP A 89 -2.38 9.73 12.13
C ASP A 89 -0.90 9.45 11.88
N VAL A 90 -0.58 8.90 10.72
CA VAL A 90 0.77 8.50 10.34
C VAL A 90 1.12 9.10 8.99
N MET A 91 2.30 9.71 8.90
CA MET A 91 2.96 10.03 7.64
C MET A 91 3.93 8.91 7.30
N ASN A 92 3.83 8.41 6.07
CA ASN A 92 4.76 7.42 5.54
C ASN A 92 5.46 8.01 4.31
N PHE A 93 6.76 7.89 4.27
CA PHE A 93 7.62 8.26 3.16
C PHE A 93 8.26 6.98 2.64
N ALA A 94 8.07 6.66 1.38
CA ALA A 94 8.57 5.43 0.81
C ALA A 94 9.33 5.66 -0.48
N TRP A 95 10.31 4.81 -0.69
CA TRP A 95 11.01 4.67 -1.94
C TRP A 95 10.94 3.21 -2.39
N SER A 96 10.46 3.02 -3.61
CA SER A 96 10.40 1.71 -4.26
C SER A 96 11.44 1.67 -5.37
N TYR A 97 12.12 0.53 -5.49
CA TYR A 97 13.18 0.35 -6.47
C TYR A 97 12.64 -0.24 -7.78
N ASN A 98 11.65 -1.12 -7.69
CA ASN A 98 11.10 -1.83 -8.84
C ASN A 98 9.61 -2.19 -8.64
N PRO A 99 8.84 -2.40 -9.71
CA PRO A 99 9.25 -2.42 -11.14
C PRO A 99 9.62 -1.04 -11.68
N ASN A 100 8.99 -0.01 -11.18
CA ASN A 100 9.23 1.38 -11.53
C ASN A 100 9.70 2.12 -10.29
N ARG A 101 10.84 2.79 -10.36
CA ARG A 101 11.31 3.63 -9.25
C ARG A 101 10.24 4.66 -8.92
N ASN A 102 9.84 4.73 -7.66
CA ASN A 102 8.84 5.69 -7.23
C ASN A 102 9.09 6.17 -5.81
N PHE A 103 8.63 7.38 -5.56
CA PHE A 103 8.61 8.01 -4.26
C PHE A 103 7.15 8.21 -3.85
N ASP A 104 6.82 7.75 -2.66
CA ASP A 104 5.47 7.84 -2.11
C ASP A 104 5.47 8.67 -0.83
N ILE A 105 4.48 9.53 -0.72
CA ILE A 105 4.11 10.17 0.54
C ILE A 105 2.68 9.75 0.82
N THR A 106 2.47 9.09 1.94
CA THR A 106 1.13 8.62 2.33
C THR A 106 0.77 9.17 3.71
N TYR A 107 -0.39 9.78 3.80
CA TYR A 107 -1.01 10.14 5.06
C TYR A 107 -2.08 9.11 5.38
N TYR A 108 -1.97 8.46 6.54
CA TYR A 108 -2.93 7.51 7.05
C TYR A 108 -3.61 8.03 8.31
N ARG A 109 -4.90 7.80 8.42
CA ARG A 109 -5.67 7.93 9.66
C ARG A 109 -6.16 6.56 10.09
N PHE A 110 -5.64 6.08 11.18
CA PHE A 110 -6.06 4.84 11.83
C PHE A 110 -7.11 5.12 12.90
N LYS A 111 -8.07 4.20 13.04
CA LYS A 111 -9.06 4.22 14.10
C LYS A 111 -9.22 2.84 14.70
N GLU A 112 -9.16 2.77 16.02
CA GLU A 112 -9.53 1.60 16.78
C GLU A 112 -11.04 1.59 17.02
N LYS A 113 -11.70 0.48 16.72
CA LYS A 113 -13.12 0.27 16.99
C LYS A 113 -13.28 -0.84 18.00
N THR A 114 -13.81 -0.51 19.16
CA THR A 114 -14.26 -1.48 20.13
C THR A 114 -15.61 -2.02 19.69
N GLY A 115 -15.69 -3.29 19.27
CA GLY A 115 -16.94 -3.95 18.88
C GLY A 115 -17.45 -3.63 17.46
N GLY A 116 -16.75 -4.06 16.42
CA GLY A 116 -17.23 -3.95 15.02
C GLY A 116 -18.40 -4.89 14.69
N LEU A 117 -19.19 -4.55 13.67
CA LEU A 117 -20.35 -5.32 13.20
C LEU A 117 -20.04 -6.82 12.94
N PHE A 118 -18.83 -7.10 12.45
CA PHE A 118 -18.32 -8.46 12.21
C PHE A 118 -18.09 -9.25 13.51
N SER A 119 -17.71 -8.58 14.60
CA SER A 119 -17.57 -9.18 15.94
C SER A 119 -18.92 -9.62 16.49
N LYS A 120 -20.00 -8.89 16.19
CA LYS A 120 -21.37 -9.27 16.54
C LYS A 120 -21.89 -10.49 15.79
N MET A 121 -21.56 -10.61 14.47
CA MET A 121 -21.98 -11.77 13.66
C MET A 121 -21.27 -13.07 14.04
N MET A 122 -20.02 -13.00 14.45
CA MET A 122 -19.23 -14.19 14.78
C MET A 122 -19.28 -14.62 16.24
N LYS A 123 -20.16 -14.07 17.08
CA LYS A 123 -20.27 -14.40 18.53
C LYS A 123 -18.91 -14.48 19.27
N LYS A 124 -17.89 -13.80 18.78
CA LYS A 124 -16.54 -13.82 19.35
C LYS A 124 -16.48 -12.94 20.60
N LYS A 125 -15.90 -13.48 21.63
CA LYS A 125 -15.66 -12.84 22.94
C LYS A 125 -15.22 -11.38 22.81
N LYS A 126 -15.74 -10.55 23.67
CA LYS A 126 -15.76 -9.07 23.82
C LYS A 126 -14.41 -8.30 23.78
N SER A 127 -13.33 -8.89 23.25
CA SER A 127 -11.96 -8.34 23.38
C SER A 127 -11.17 -8.22 22.06
N SER A 128 -11.82 -8.24 20.90
CA SER A 128 -11.07 -8.02 19.66
C SER A 128 -11.29 -6.59 19.19
N SER A 129 -10.38 -5.69 19.54
CA SER A 129 -10.33 -4.36 18.93
C SER A 129 -10.00 -4.52 17.44
N SER A 130 -10.84 -3.96 16.58
CA SER A 130 -10.58 -3.94 15.15
C SER A 130 -10.02 -2.59 14.73
N VAL A 131 -8.85 -2.57 14.11
CA VAL A 131 -8.25 -1.36 13.55
C VAL A 131 -8.69 -1.19 12.11
N SER A 132 -9.17 -0.01 11.76
CA SER A 132 -9.47 0.39 10.38
C SER A 132 -8.68 1.64 10.02
N TRP A 133 -8.41 1.83 8.73
CA TRP A 133 -7.70 3.02 8.26
C TRP A 133 -8.25 3.57 6.96
N LYS A 134 -7.94 4.84 6.77
CA LYS A 134 -8.08 5.56 5.50
C LYS A 134 -6.75 6.23 5.22
N GLY A 135 -6.41 6.38 3.95
CA GLY A 135 -5.18 7.07 3.56
C GLY A 135 -5.35 7.84 2.27
N THR A 136 -4.48 8.82 2.10
CA THR A 136 -4.25 9.51 0.83
C THR A 136 -2.77 9.36 0.51
N ARG A 137 -2.47 8.89 -0.70
CA ARG A 137 -1.11 8.68 -1.19
C ARG A 137 -0.84 9.55 -2.39
N PHE A 138 0.28 10.23 -2.35
CA PHE A 138 0.89 10.88 -3.48
C PHE A 138 2.09 10.06 -3.93
N MET A 139 2.17 9.75 -5.23
CA MET A 139 3.22 8.94 -5.80
C MET A 139 3.83 9.66 -7.00
N LEU A 140 5.16 9.76 -7.01
CA LEU A 140 5.95 10.26 -8.13
C LEU A 140 6.76 9.10 -8.71
N ILE A 141 6.59 8.86 -10.01
CA ILE A 141 7.30 7.83 -10.78
C ILE A 141 8.17 8.55 -11.82
N PRO A 142 9.47 8.77 -11.55
CA PRO A 142 10.33 9.58 -12.41
C PRO A 142 10.51 9.03 -13.84
N GLU A 143 10.50 7.71 -13.99
CA GLU A 143 10.70 7.03 -15.27
C GLU A 143 9.39 6.83 -16.05
N GLY A 144 8.26 7.30 -15.46
CA GLY A 144 6.93 7.09 -16.04
C GLY A 144 6.47 5.63 -16.01
N ILE A 145 5.31 5.38 -16.59
CA ILE A 145 4.68 4.05 -16.64
C ILE A 145 4.62 3.54 -18.06
N THR A 146 4.53 4.43 -19.01
CA THR A 146 4.52 4.12 -20.43
C THR A 146 5.81 4.61 -21.08
N PRO A 147 6.28 3.97 -22.17
CA PRO A 147 7.50 4.39 -22.87
C PRO A 147 7.50 5.85 -23.30
N ASP A 148 6.32 6.42 -23.54
CA ASP A 148 6.15 7.80 -24.01
C ASP A 148 6.14 8.83 -22.88
N ASN A 149 5.98 8.40 -21.63
CA ASN A 149 5.90 9.28 -20.46
C ASN A 149 7.23 9.33 -19.72
N LYS A 150 7.82 10.53 -19.68
CA LYS A 150 9.07 10.77 -18.95
C LYS A 150 8.92 10.74 -17.42
N SER A 151 7.72 10.98 -16.91
CA SER A 151 7.40 10.88 -15.49
C SER A 151 5.90 10.66 -15.32
N SER A 152 5.48 10.15 -14.17
CA SER A 152 4.08 10.00 -13.82
C SER A 152 3.82 10.45 -12.39
N MET A 153 2.68 11.11 -12.18
CA MET A 153 2.20 11.54 -10.88
C MET A 153 0.84 10.91 -10.61
N ARG A 154 0.70 10.29 -9.44
CA ARG A 154 -0.54 9.66 -9.02
C ARG A 154 -1.01 10.17 -7.67
N VAL A 155 -2.31 10.29 -7.52
CA VAL A 155 -2.97 10.46 -6.22
C VAL A 155 -3.84 9.24 -5.97
N GLY A 156 -3.72 8.66 -4.78
CA GLY A 156 -4.46 7.48 -4.37
C GLY A 156 -5.28 7.74 -3.12
N PHE A 157 -6.46 7.12 -3.06
CA PHE A 157 -7.29 7.05 -1.86
C PHE A 157 -7.36 5.61 -1.39
N LEU A 158 -7.01 5.39 -0.14
CA LEU A 158 -6.80 4.08 0.45
C LEU A 158 -7.81 3.84 1.58
N ARG A 159 -8.26 2.61 1.69
CA ARG A 159 -9.10 2.17 2.81
C ARG A 159 -8.77 0.73 3.16
N GLY A 160 -8.63 0.46 4.44
CA GLY A 160 -8.32 -0.88 4.91
C GLY A 160 -8.78 -1.15 6.31
N GLY A 161 -8.49 -2.35 6.77
CA GLY A 161 -8.81 -2.80 8.11
C GLY A 161 -8.15 -4.12 8.47
N LYS A 162 -7.99 -4.36 9.79
CA LYS A 162 -7.62 -5.67 10.31
C LYS A 162 -8.86 -6.59 10.28
N ILE A 163 -8.68 -7.78 9.70
CA ILE A 163 -9.66 -8.87 9.75
C ILE A 163 -9.44 -9.70 11.01
N SER A 164 -8.17 -9.90 11.38
CA SER A 164 -7.74 -10.60 12.59
C SER A 164 -6.43 -9.99 13.09
N GLU A 165 -5.85 -10.56 14.15
CA GLU A 165 -4.53 -10.12 14.64
C GLU A 165 -3.43 -10.26 13.58
N LYS A 166 -3.53 -11.29 12.72
CA LYS A 166 -2.52 -11.63 11.71
C LYS A 166 -2.84 -11.12 10.30
N PHE A 167 -4.12 -10.83 10.00
CA PHE A 167 -4.56 -10.50 8.65
C PHE A 167 -5.25 -9.14 8.58
N GLY A 168 -4.91 -8.41 7.54
CA GLY A 168 -5.57 -7.17 7.16
C GLY A 168 -5.73 -7.08 5.64
N TYR A 169 -6.46 -6.09 5.20
CA TYR A 169 -6.65 -5.76 3.78
C TYR A 169 -6.56 -4.27 3.57
N GLU A 170 -6.14 -3.88 2.38
CA GLU A 170 -6.21 -2.50 1.90
C GLU A 170 -6.73 -2.51 0.46
N ILE A 171 -7.62 -1.58 0.16
CA ILE A 171 -8.13 -1.30 -1.18
C ILE A 171 -7.79 0.15 -1.48
N GLY A 172 -7.24 0.39 -2.66
CA GLY A 172 -6.88 1.73 -3.14
C GLY A 172 -7.45 2.01 -4.52
N TYR A 173 -7.80 3.27 -4.74
CA TYR A 173 -8.04 3.84 -6.06
C TYR A 173 -6.96 4.86 -6.35
N TYR A 174 -6.36 4.79 -7.53
CA TYR A 174 -5.31 5.70 -7.97
C TYR A 174 -5.71 6.40 -9.25
N HIS A 175 -5.49 7.70 -9.28
CA HIS A 175 -5.62 8.52 -10.49
C HIS A 175 -4.22 8.94 -10.96
N ASP A 176 -3.91 8.63 -12.21
CA ASP A 176 -2.66 9.01 -12.86
C ASP A 176 -2.88 10.24 -13.73
N PHE A 177 -2.28 11.37 -13.35
CA PHE A 177 -2.50 12.65 -14.03
C PHE A 177 -1.84 12.74 -15.40
N ASN A 178 -0.82 11.93 -15.67
CA ASN A 178 -0.13 11.97 -16.96
C ASN A 178 -0.84 11.08 -17.99
N SER A 179 -1.30 9.89 -17.58
CA SER A 179 -2.03 8.97 -18.46
C SER A 179 -3.48 9.41 -18.66
N MET A 180 -4.07 10.09 -17.67
CA MET A 180 -5.44 10.57 -17.70
C MET A 180 -5.52 12.03 -17.20
N PRO A 181 -5.12 13.01 -18.01
CA PRO A 181 -5.24 14.42 -17.65
C PRO A 181 -6.68 14.80 -17.31
N LEU A 182 -6.87 15.63 -16.29
CA LEU A 182 -8.20 16.10 -15.88
C LEU A 182 -8.98 16.78 -17.00
N SER A 183 -8.30 17.47 -17.91
CA SER A 183 -8.91 18.07 -19.10
C SER A 183 -9.66 17.04 -19.97
N LYS A 184 -9.14 15.81 -20.09
CA LYS A 184 -9.79 14.73 -20.83
C LYS A 184 -10.94 14.05 -20.08
N VAL A 185 -10.93 14.12 -18.74
CA VAL A 185 -11.99 13.54 -17.91
C VAL A 185 -13.26 14.39 -17.96
N PHE A 186 -13.11 15.71 -18.10
CA PHE A 186 -14.21 16.67 -18.11
C PHE A 186 -14.63 17.12 -19.52
N ASP A 187 -13.88 16.80 -20.57
CA ASP A 187 -14.29 16.98 -21.96
C ASP A 187 -15.31 15.90 -22.34
N SER A 188 -16.52 16.03 -21.81
CA SER A 188 -17.68 15.33 -22.36
C SER A 188 -18.11 16.08 -23.63
N LYS A 189 -17.65 15.63 -24.77
CA LYS A 189 -18.33 15.90 -26.04
C LYS A 189 -19.46 14.91 -26.26
#